data_52039b858499a228312fc9a82d67cf67
#
_entry.id   52039b858499a228312fc9a82d67cf67
#
_cell.length_a   1.000
_cell.length_b   1.000
_cell.length_c   1.000
_cell.angle_alpha   90.00
_cell.angle_beta   90.00
_cell.angle_gamma   90.00
#
_symmetry.space_group_name_H-M   'P 1'
#
loop_
_entity.id
_entity.type
_entity.pdbx_description
1 polymer ?
#
loop_
_entity_poly.entity_id
_entity_poly.type
_entity_poly.pdbx_seq_one_letter_code
_entity_poly.pdbx_strand_id
1 'polypeptide(L)'
;MHWLKKFGDKADYGDASLADAVKEQIHSPVHNWEYILNTTTLGDDYGSVEELQDAIDSADLKALQRTAAVIRQFNWGLVDSLETFRKWVGAVIENNHLDKSGIFFIWDEFTEYILNSDDITILQQLSEFTKVKPLYMMFIVHKSQEMITNLTTDRYQLITHRFHQVEFHISQDAALDLISGSINIRNGMEEHWKDERKPVIKNIRPFLPDMAGLDDNISEKIEYFCPIHPMTIKLLSRVAENYAASQRTMFRFMKDQSASDIGFIGYINKYGPDDQACWLTPDWLWDYFFTRESDFSEKETKVPEYIRHFEESRNLVENDDNAFRVFKTALLLMALMSSTKGLNYGKRTKDGIAATEECLATCLAGVMDKTSVHDLLETMQDSKILILDRDRHDNVRLQLPFNGATSDEFPARLAENDKKYNRYKMFSKDGEFAQALEKRVEEDSANDVLNKRMKIVSCCAETLSINTRLAEITKELEKYPYKLGLLIVTVNSDAQGVSIQSLLQSKAQEANEPRLTIALLRDPFTDENRTKWLTALTKQEMASASGQTGSVNQYRTEAATIMTSWVSSVVSG
;
A
#
# COMPACT_ATOMS: atom_id res chain seq x y z
N MET A 1 -35.11 14.11 -1.43
CA MET A 1 -36.21 14.91 -0.87
C MET A 1 -35.91 16.40 -0.62
N HIS A 2 -34.71 16.80 -0.26
CA HIS A 2 -34.36 18.25 -0.07
C HIS A 2 -34.45 19.10 -1.35
N TRP A 3 -34.38 18.49 -2.51
CA TRP A 3 -34.43 19.14 -3.84
C TRP A 3 -35.86 19.44 -4.31
N LEU A 4 -36.83 18.63 -3.89
CA LEU A 4 -38.22 18.80 -4.28
C LEU A 4 -38.86 20.05 -3.63
N LYS A 5 -38.32 20.52 -2.51
CA LYS A 5 -38.75 21.78 -1.86
C LYS A 5 -38.32 23.05 -2.60
N LYS A 6 -37.40 22.99 -3.57
CA LYS A 6 -36.86 24.15 -4.29
C LYS A 6 -37.57 24.48 -5.61
N PHE A 7 -38.41 23.59 -6.13
CA PHE A 7 -39.09 23.75 -7.40
C PHE A 7 -40.54 24.18 -7.25
N GLY A 8 -40.75 25.42 -6.79
CA GLY A 8 -42.03 26.12 -6.83
C GLY A 8 -42.82 26.10 -5.53
N ASP A 9 -43.64 27.12 -5.34
CA ASP A 9 -44.51 27.38 -4.18
C ASP A 9 -45.62 26.32 -3.94
N LYS A 10 -45.49 25.12 -4.49
CA LYS A 10 -46.40 24.00 -4.32
C LYS A 10 -45.65 22.81 -3.74
N ALA A 11 -45.55 22.80 -2.41
CA ALA A 11 -45.02 21.72 -1.59
C ALA A 11 -45.79 20.37 -1.73
N ASP A 12 -46.89 20.35 -2.46
CA ASP A 12 -47.84 19.26 -2.52
C ASP A 12 -47.34 17.99 -3.26
N TYR A 13 -46.37 18.07 -4.14
CA TYR A 13 -45.99 16.90 -4.96
C TYR A 13 -45.02 15.92 -4.28
N GLY A 14 -44.11 16.41 -3.45
CA GLY A 14 -43.20 15.54 -2.69
C GLY A 14 -43.88 14.86 -1.50
N ASP A 15 -44.78 15.57 -0.87
CA ASP A 15 -45.54 15.06 0.27
C ASP A 15 -46.62 14.07 -0.18
N ALA A 16 -47.23 14.24 -1.36
CA ALA A 16 -48.20 13.31 -1.93
C ALA A 16 -47.56 11.94 -2.28
N SER A 17 -46.39 11.94 -2.88
CA SER A 17 -45.66 10.69 -3.21
C SER A 17 -45.23 9.94 -1.94
N LEU A 18 -44.73 10.64 -0.93
CA LEU A 18 -44.43 10.05 0.38
C LEU A 18 -45.70 9.51 1.06
N ALA A 19 -46.80 10.27 1.00
CA ALA A 19 -48.07 9.87 1.56
C ALA A 19 -48.58 8.58 0.91
N ASP A 20 -48.52 8.48 -0.41
CA ASP A 20 -48.97 7.30 -1.15
C ASP A 20 -48.13 6.07 -0.81
N ALA A 21 -46.78 6.21 -0.75
CA ALA A 21 -45.88 5.12 -0.38
C ALA A 21 -46.08 4.67 1.09
N VAL A 22 -46.29 5.60 2.02
CA VAL A 22 -46.55 5.28 3.41
C VAL A 22 -47.95 4.65 3.56
N LYS A 23 -48.96 5.11 2.82
CA LYS A 23 -50.30 4.51 2.78
C LYS A 23 -50.27 3.08 2.29
N GLU A 24 -49.52 2.79 1.25
CA GLU A 24 -49.35 1.43 0.73
C GLU A 24 -48.75 0.51 1.80
N GLN A 25 -47.75 0.96 2.53
CA GLN A 25 -47.09 0.17 3.57
C GLN A 25 -47.97 -0.03 4.81
N ILE A 26 -48.68 0.99 5.26
CA ILE A 26 -49.54 0.89 6.47
C ILE A 26 -50.75 -0.03 6.25
N HIS A 27 -51.26 -0.11 5.03
CA HIS A 27 -52.37 -0.99 4.66
C HIS A 27 -51.88 -2.36 4.16
N SER A 28 -50.58 -2.60 4.08
CA SER A 28 -50.01 -3.87 3.67
C SER A 28 -50.18 -4.93 4.76
N PRO A 29 -50.74 -6.12 4.44
CA PRO A 29 -50.87 -7.20 5.40
C PRO A 29 -49.54 -7.89 5.75
N VAL A 30 -48.46 -7.49 5.10
CA VAL A 30 -47.14 -8.09 5.29
C VAL A 30 -46.51 -7.67 6.63
N HIS A 31 -46.90 -6.51 7.15
CA HIS A 31 -46.29 -5.93 8.35
C HIS A 31 -47.24 -5.98 9.54
N ASN A 32 -46.72 -6.42 10.69
CA ASN A 32 -47.48 -6.39 11.93
C ASN A 32 -47.39 -5.01 12.59
N TRP A 33 -48.28 -4.11 12.22
CA TRP A 33 -48.29 -2.72 12.70
C TRP A 33 -48.63 -2.58 14.20
N GLU A 34 -49.37 -3.52 14.80
CA GLU A 34 -49.57 -3.54 16.25
C GLU A 34 -48.25 -3.76 17.00
N TYR A 35 -47.43 -4.69 16.52
CA TYR A 35 -46.10 -4.92 17.08
C TYR A 35 -45.18 -3.69 16.91
N ILE A 36 -45.22 -3.05 15.76
CA ILE A 36 -44.42 -1.86 15.43
C ILE A 36 -44.80 -0.68 16.32
N LEU A 37 -46.09 -0.42 16.48
CA LEU A 37 -46.62 0.61 17.39
C LEU A 37 -46.09 0.40 18.81
N ASN A 38 -46.15 -0.84 19.31
CA ASN A 38 -45.72 -1.17 20.68
C ASN A 38 -44.22 -1.16 20.90
N THR A 39 -43.41 -1.21 19.85
CA THR A 39 -41.92 -1.33 19.91
C THR A 39 -41.17 -0.11 19.40
N THR A 40 -41.89 0.88 18.87
CA THR A 40 -41.27 2.10 18.30
C THR A 40 -41.88 3.36 18.94
N THR A 41 -41.27 4.51 18.66
CA THR A 41 -41.77 5.82 19.12
C THR A 41 -43.12 6.24 18.50
N LEU A 42 -43.68 5.44 17.59
CA LEU A 42 -45.03 5.69 17.06
C LEU A 42 -46.11 5.44 18.13
N GLY A 43 -45.88 4.47 19.01
CA GLY A 43 -46.80 4.19 20.12
C GLY A 43 -46.90 5.28 21.19
N ASP A 44 -45.95 6.21 21.23
CA ASP A 44 -46.02 7.40 22.10
C ASP A 44 -47.04 8.43 21.59
N ASP A 45 -47.33 8.42 20.28
CA ASP A 45 -48.21 9.40 19.63
C ASP A 45 -49.59 8.82 19.22
N TYR A 46 -49.65 7.51 18.94
CA TYR A 46 -50.88 6.85 18.44
C TYR A 46 -51.22 5.62 19.29
N GLY A 47 -52.43 5.57 19.75
CA GLY A 47 -52.90 4.51 20.66
C GLY A 47 -53.32 3.21 19.95
N SER A 48 -53.60 3.26 18.64
CA SER A 48 -53.97 2.09 17.85
C SER A 48 -53.52 2.22 16.39
N VAL A 49 -53.51 1.08 15.66
CA VAL A 49 -53.19 1.06 14.23
C VAL A 49 -54.22 1.82 13.41
N GLU A 50 -55.50 1.75 13.80
CA GLU A 50 -56.58 2.48 13.14
C GLU A 50 -56.37 3.99 13.26
N GLU A 51 -56.01 4.47 14.45
CA GLU A 51 -55.72 5.90 14.67
C GLU A 51 -54.55 6.38 13.82
N LEU A 52 -53.48 5.57 13.69
CA LEU A 52 -52.37 5.87 12.83
C LEU A 52 -52.76 5.84 11.34
N GLN A 53 -53.58 4.88 10.91
CA GLN A 53 -54.09 4.79 9.54
C GLN A 53 -54.97 6.00 9.20
N ASP A 54 -55.87 6.40 10.06
CA ASP A 54 -56.75 7.57 9.88
C ASP A 54 -55.90 8.86 9.76
N ALA A 55 -54.86 9.00 10.57
CA ALA A 55 -53.95 10.13 10.48
C ALA A 55 -53.17 10.16 9.15
N ILE A 56 -52.68 9.01 8.68
CA ILE A 56 -51.98 8.88 7.41
C ILE A 56 -52.94 9.10 6.24
N ASP A 57 -54.16 8.58 6.31
CA ASP A 57 -55.18 8.74 5.27
C ASP A 57 -55.69 10.17 5.14
N SER A 58 -55.70 10.91 6.25
CA SER A 58 -55.99 12.36 6.28
C SER A 58 -54.77 13.23 5.86
N ALA A 59 -53.65 12.60 5.49
CA ALA A 59 -52.40 13.26 5.11
C ALA A 59 -51.77 14.13 6.21
N ASP A 60 -51.90 13.71 7.49
CA ASP A 60 -51.18 14.36 8.59
C ASP A 60 -49.68 14.26 8.38
N LEU A 61 -49.04 15.40 8.24
CA LEU A 61 -47.62 15.47 7.92
C LEU A 61 -46.73 14.84 9.00
N LYS A 62 -47.12 14.96 10.27
CA LYS A 62 -46.38 14.38 11.40
C LYS A 62 -46.47 12.85 11.39
N ALA A 63 -47.70 12.33 11.15
CA ALA A 63 -47.92 10.89 11.00
C ALA A 63 -47.10 10.31 9.85
N LEU A 64 -47.16 10.93 8.69
CA LEU A 64 -46.39 10.51 7.49
C LEU A 64 -44.88 10.51 7.72
N GLN A 65 -44.31 11.58 8.30
CA GLN A 65 -42.89 11.68 8.54
C GLN A 65 -42.39 10.66 9.56
N ARG A 66 -43.12 10.46 10.68
CA ARG A 66 -42.72 9.50 11.70
C ARG A 66 -42.86 8.05 11.23
N THR A 67 -43.95 7.74 10.55
CA THR A 67 -44.13 6.40 9.96
C THR A 67 -43.09 6.11 8.89
N ALA A 68 -42.76 7.08 8.05
CA ALA A 68 -41.68 6.95 7.08
C ALA A 68 -40.30 6.71 7.74
N ALA A 69 -40.05 7.35 8.89
CA ALA A 69 -38.80 7.13 9.64
C ALA A 69 -38.72 5.69 10.18
N VAL A 70 -39.82 5.17 10.70
CA VAL A 70 -39.92 3.79 11.21
C VAL A 70 -39.79 2.77 10.06
N ILE A 71 -40.45 2.98 8.94
CA ILE A 71 -40.32 2.13 7.73
C ILE A 71 -38.88 2.05 7.28
N ARG A 72 -38.13 3.18 7.29
CA ARG A 72 -36.71 3.21 6.98
C ARG A 72 -35.84 2.47 7.98
N GLN A 73 -36.16 2.59 9.28
CA GLN A 73 -35.46 1.90 10.37
C GLN A 73 -35.52 0.37 10.21
N PHE A 74 -36.66 -0.14 9.71
CA PHE A 74 -36.83 -1.57 9.44
C PHE A 74 -36.34 -2.00 8.04
N ASN A 75 -35.72 -1.11 7.27
CA ASN A 75 -35.31 -1.36 5.88
C ASN A 75 -36.44 -1.87 4.97
N TRP A 76 -37.67 -1.58 5.31
CA TRP A 76 -38.80 -1.79 4.42
C TRP A 76 -38.75 -0.65 3.41
N GLY A 77 -38.30 -0.98 2.19
CA GLY A 77 -38.12 0.06 1.19
C GLY A 77 -39.39 0.90 1.07
N LEU A 78 -39.30 2.19 1.42
CA LEU A 78 -40.13 3.18 0.78
C LEU A 78 -39.68 3.22 -0.66
N VAL A 79 -40.05 2.20 -1.42
CA VAL A 79 -39.82 2.15 -2.86
C VAL A 79 -40.84 3.13 -3.44
N ASP A 80 -40.43 4.37 -3.58
CA ASP A 80 -40.98 5.16 -4.67
C ASP A 80 -40.74 4.32 -5.91
N SER A 81 -41.80 3.66 -6.38
CA SER A 81 -41.67 2.83 -7.56
C SER A 81 -41.19 3.74 -8.71
N LEU A 82 -40.34 3.24 -9.57
CA LEU A 82 -39.93 4.00 -10.76
C LEU A 82 -41.16 4.57 -11.52
N GLU A 83 -42.26 3.89 -11.42
CA GLU A 83 -43.55 4.32 -12.00
C GLU A 83 -44.10 5.57 -11.32
N THR A 84 -44.00 5.66 -9.98
CA THR A 84 -44.37 6.87 -9.22
C THR A 84 -43.45 8.03 -9.60
N PHE A 85 -42.17 7.80 -9.70
CA PHE A 85 -41.21 8.82 -10.17
C PHE A 85 -41.53 9.29 -11.60
N ARG A 86 -41.85 8.39 -12.53
CA ARG A 86 -42.24 8.72 -13.91
C ARG A 86 -43.51 9.55 -13.96
N LYS A 87 -44.54 9.17 -13.21
CA LYS A 87 -45.79 9.91 -13.08
C LYS A 87 -45.56 11.31 -12.53
N TRP A 88 -44.73 11.41 -11.49
CA TRP A 88 -44.37 12.70 -10.91
C TRP A 88 -43.61 13.59 -11.90
N VAL A 89 -42.57 13.09 -12.57
CA VAL A 89 -41.81 13.84 -13.61
C VAL A 89 -42.76 14.28 -14.74
N GLY A 90 -43.63 13.39 -15.17
CA GLY A 90 -44.63 13.71 -16.21
C GLY A 90 -45.56 14.87 -15.77
N ALA A 91 -46.09 14.81 -14.57
CA ALA A 91 -46.93 15.86 -14.01
C ALA A 91 -46.17 17.20 -13.82
N VAL A 92 -44.91 17.17 -13.39
CA VAL A 92 -44.10 18.39 -13.27
C VAL A 92 -43.87 19.04 -14.65
N ILE A 93 -43.58 18.23 -15.68
CA ILE A 93 -43.37 18.73 -17.07
C ILE A 93 -44.68 19.35 -17.58
N GLU A 94 -45.79 18.67 -17.42
CA GLU A 94 -47.11 19.12 -17.92
C GLU A 94 -47.59 20.37 -17.18
N ASN A 95 -47.57 20.37 -15.85
CA ASN A 95 -48.06 21.46 -15.02
C ASN A 95 -47.25 22.76 -15.13
N ASN A 96 -45.94 22.63 -15.44
CA ASN A 96 -45.06 23.79 -15.59
C ASN A 96 -44.77 24.14 -17.07
N HIS A 97 -45.48 23.52 -18.03
CA HIS A 97 -45.29 23.73 -19.47
C HIS A 97 -43.83 23.57 -19.96
N LEU A 98 -43.14 22.56 -19.40
CA LEU A 98 -41.72 22.30 -19.65
C LEU A 98 -41.46 21.44 -20.90
N ASP A 99 -42.46 21.17 -21.73
CA ASP A 99 -42.35 20.30 -22.91
C ASP A 99 -41.26 20.77 -23.90
N LYS A 100 -40.94 22.06 -23.91
CA LYS A 100 -39.87 22.64 -24.75
C LYS A 100 -38.56 22.85 -24.03
N SER A 101 -38.56 22.83 -22.70
CA SER A 101 -37.37 23.13 -21.87
C SER A 101 -36.84 21.90 -21.15
N GLY A 102 -37.74 21.05 -20.69
CA GLY A 102 -37.39 19.81 -19.96
C GLY A 102 -36.90 20.00 -18.53
N ILE A 103 -36.60 18.88 -17.91
CA ILE A 103 -36.01 18.81 -16.59
C ILE A 103 -34.58 18.25 -16.71
N PHE A 104 -33.62 18.91 -16.07
CA PHE A 104 -32.23 18.43 -15.98
C PHE A 104 -31.98 17.90 -14.58
N PHE A 105 -31.73 16.58 -14.48
CA PHE A 105 -31.48 15.89 -13.23
C PHE A 105 -29.99 15.57 -13.09
N ILE A 106 -29.35 16.08 -12.03
CA ILE A 106 -27.95 15.82 -11.73
C ILE A 106 -27.89 14.90 -10.51
N TRP A 107 -27.26 13.74 -10.69
CA TRP A 107 -26.99 12.81 -9.59
C TRP A 107 -25.50 12.81 -9.30
N ASP A 108 -25.14 13.51 -8.23
CA ASP A 108 -23.77 13.53 -7.71
C ASP A 108 -23.53 12.30 -6.83
N GLU A 109 -22.26 11.89 -6.71
CA GLU A 109 -21.81 10.69 -5.96
C GLU A 109 -22.49 9.38 -6.44
N PHE A 110 -22.76 9.30 -7.73
CA PHE A 110 -23.40 8.13 -8.33
C PHE A 110 -22.58 6.85 -8.19
N THR A 111 -21.26 6.97 -7.91
CA THR A 111 -20.35 5.85 -7.65
C THR A 111 -20.85 4.99 -6.47
N GLU A 112 -21.34 5.61 -5.38
CA GLU A 112 -21.85 4.87 -4.22
C GLU A 112 -23.09 4.05 -4.57
N TYR A 113 -23.97 4.60 -5.39
CA TYR A 113 -25.14 3.86 -5.87
C TYR A 113 -24.72 2.63 -6.68
N ILE A 114 -23.77 2.77 -7.60
CA ILE A 114 -23.26 1.64 -8.41
C ILE A 114 -22.64 0.56 -7.54
N LEU A 115 -21.88 0.94 -6.50
CA LEU A 115 -21.20 0.00 -5.62
C LEU A 115 -22.16 -0.77 -4.71
N ASN A 116 -23.22 -0.12 -4.25
CA ASN A 116 -24.13 -0.64 -3.24
C ASN A 116 -25.44 -1.21 -3.82
N SER A 117 -25.74 -0.99 -5.10
CA SER A 117 -26.97 -1.45 -5.73
C SER A 117 -26.73 -2.72 -6.54
N ASP A 118 -27.50 -3.77 -6.25
CA ASP A 118 -27.50 -5.00 -7.05
C ASP A 118 -28.39 -4.88 -8.29
N ASP A 119 -29.31 -3.92 -8.33
CA ASP A 119 -30.26 -3.71 -9.42
C ASP A 119 -29.96 -2.45 -10.22
N ILE A 120 -29.49 -2.62 -11.46
CA ILE A 120 -29.27 -1.54 -12.45
C ILE A 120 -30.42 -1.39 -13.44
N THR A 121 -31.47 -2.22 -13.35
CA THR A 121 -32.62 -2.16 -14.27
C THR A 121 -33.35 -0.83 -14.18
N ILE A 122 -33.33 -0.18 -13.02
CA ILE A 122 -33.86 1.18 -12.82
C ILE A 122 -33.20 2.19 -13.76
N LEU A 123 -31.88 2.14 -13.93
CA LEU A 123 -31.14 3.03 -14.82
C LEU A 123 -31.53 2.80 -16.28
N GLN A 124 -31.72 1.55 -16.65
CA GLN A 124 -32.18 1.17 -17.98
C GLN A 124 -33.55 1.74 -18.27
N GLN A 125 -34.49 1.56 -17.35
CA GLN A 125 -35.85 2.05 -17.45
C GLN A 125 -35.93 3.59 -17.44
N LEU A 126 -35.07 4.25 -16.65
CA LEU A 126 -34.94 5.71 -16.68
C LEU A 126 -34.40 6.21 -18.03
N SER A 127 -33.38 5.55 -18.59
CA SER A 127 -32.86 5.92 -19.91
C SER A 127 -33.89 5.77 -21.02
N GLU A 128 -34.81 4.81 -20.92
CA GLU A 128 -35.91 4.67 -21.86
C GLU A 128 -36.97 5.77 -21.67
N PHE A 129 -37.22 6.18 -20.43
CA PHE A 129 -38.15 7.27 -20.13
C PHE A 129 -37.66 8.63 -20.67
N THR A 130 -36.36 8.89 -20.67
CA THR A 130 -35.79 10.12 -21.26
C THR A 130 -35.99 10.23 -22.76
N LYS A 131 -36.30 9.13 -23.48
CA LYS A 131 -36.64 9.16 -24.90
C LYS A 131 -38.06 9.65 -25.16
N VAL A 132 -38.93 9.57 -24.18
CA VAL A 132 -40.37 9.87 -24.32
C VAL A 132 -40.73 11.22 -23.70
N LYS A 133 -40.05 11.63 -22.67
CA LYS A 133 -40.27 12.88 -21.92
C LYS A 133 -38.97 13.71 -21.91
N PRO A 134 -39.02 15.03 -21.91
CA PRO A 134 -37.85 15.91 -21.88
C PRO A 134 -37.23 15.93 -20.47
N LEU A 135 -36.69 14.78 -20.07
CA LEU A 135 -35.89 14.58 -18.87
C LEU A 135 -34.45 14.31 -19.30
N TYR A 136 -33.51 15.13 -18.85
CA TYR A 136 -32.08 14.99 -19.08
C TYR A 136 -31.44 14.56 -17.78
N MET A 137 -30.56 13.55 -17.85
CA MET A 137 -29.92 12.99 -16.66
C MET A 137 -28.40 13.07 -16.80
N MET A 138 -27.74 13.57 -15.78
CA MET A 138 -26.31 13.60 -15.63
C MET A 138 -25.91 12.87 -14.37
N PHE A 139 -25.05 11.85 -14.52
CA PHE A 139 -24.48 11.11 -13.41
C PHE A 139 -23.03 11.50 -13.25
N ILE A 140 -22.64 11.90 -12.03
CA ILE A 140 -21.26 12.25 -11.70
C ILE A 140 -20.63 11.07 -10.96
N VAL A 141 -19.56 10.52 -11.54
CA VAL A 141 -18.84 9.35 -11.04
C VAL A 141 -17.41 9.78 -10.71
N HIS A 142 -16.96 9.51 -9.50
CA HIS A 142 -15.64 9.92 -9.03
C HIS A 142 -14.56 8.84 -9.22
N LYS A 143 -14.94 7.61 -9.58
CA LYS A 143 -13.99 6.51 -9.81
C LYS A 143 -14.11 6.04 -11.27
N SER A 144 -12.95 5.80 -11.90
CA SER A 144 -12.92 5.15 -13.20
C SER A 144 -13.40 3.70 -13.10
N GLN A 145 -13.76 3.10 -14.23
CA GLN A 145 -14.16 1.68 -14.30
C GLN A 145 -13.15 0.76 -13.62
N GLU A 146 -11.86 1.05 -13.79
CA GLU A 146 -10.76 0.25 -13.24
C GLU A 146 -10.66 0.30 -11.71
N MET A 147 -11.19 1.37 -11.11
CA MET A 147 -11.25 1.55 -9.66
C MET A 147 -12.50 0.94 -9.02
N ILE A 148 -13.49 0.52 -9.83
CA ILE A 148 -14.71 -0.12 -9.37
C ILE A 148 -14.54 -1.63 -9.50
N THR A 149 -13.83 -2.23 -8.55
CA THR A 149 -13.44 -3.65 -8.57
C THR A 149 -14.60 -4.64 -8.54
N ASN A 150 -15.76 -4.22 -8.03
CA ASN A 150 -16.96 -5.06 -7.93
C ASN A 150 -17.87 -4.98 -9.17
N LEU A 151 -17.55 -4.14 -10.14
CA LEU A 151 -18.34 -4.02 -11.37
C LEU A 151 -17.82 -5.01 -12.40
N THR A 152 -18.61 -6.04 -12.73
CA THR A 152 -18.28 -6.90 -13.87
C THR A 152 -18.29 -6.07 -15.17
N THR A 153 -17.43 -6.44 -16.13
CA THR A 153 -17.34 -5.76 -17.43
C THR A 153 -18.70 -5.65 -18.12
N ASP A 154 -19.52 -6.70 -18.03
CA ASP A 154 -20.87 -6.73 -18.63
C ASP A 154 -21.81 -5.72 -17.96
N ARG A 155 -21.75 -5.59 -16.64
CA ARG A 155 -22.59 -4.68 -15.86
C ARG A 155 -22.23 -3.21 -16.15
N TYR A 156 -20.95 -2.92 -16.27
CA TYR A 156 -20.47 -1.59 -16.67
C TYR A 156 -20.90 -1.24 -18.10
N GLN A 157 -20.77 -2.16 -19.03
CA GLN A 157 -21.20 -1.95 -20.43
C GLN A 157 -22.71 -1.69 -20.53
N LEU A 158 -23.54 -2.36 -19.74
CA LEU A 158 -24.98 -2.12 -19.70
C LEU A 158 -25.33 -0.68 -19.28
N ILE A 159 -24.52 -0.07 -18.42
CA ILE A 159 -24.69 1.33 -18.01
C ILE A 159 -24.16 2.26 -19.10
N THR A 160 -22.92 2.05 -19.55
CA THR A 160 -22.19 3.00 -20.41
C THR A 160 -22.74 3.09 -21.84
N HIS A 161 -23.24 1.97 -22.39
CA HIS A 161 -23.84 1.98 -23.74
C HIS A 161 -25.10 2.86 -23.87
N ARG A 162 -25.70 3.27 -22.75
CA ARG A 162 -26.93 4.07 -22.73
C ARG A 162 -26.70 5.54 -22.42
N PHE A 163 -25.50 5.90 -21.97
CA PHE A 163 -25.15 7.25 -21.58
C PHE A 163 -23.92 7.72 -22.34
N HIS A 164 -23.92 8.99 -22.71
CA HIS A 164 -22.74 9.60 -23.27
C HIS A 164 -21.73 9.86 -22.16
N GLN A 165 -20.55 9.26 -22.25
CA GLN A 165 -19.47 9.46 -21.28
C GLN A 165 -18.67 10.70 -21.63
N VAL A 166 -18.44 11.55 -20.65
CA VAL A 166 -17.52 12.68 -20.73
C VAL A 166 -16.55 12.54 -19.57
N GLU A 167 -15.28 12.31 -19.89
CA GLU A 167 -14.23 12.25 -18.88
C GLU A 167 -13.65 13.66 -18.71
N PHE A 168 -13.67 14.13 -17.47
CA PHE A 168 -13.03 15.38 -17.10
C PHE A 168 -11.70 15.05 -16.41
N HIS A 169 -10.61 15.27 -17.13
CA HIS A 169 -9.28 15.28 -16.54
C HIS A 169 -8.90 16.73 -16.27
N ILE A 170 -8.52 17.02 -15.02
CA ILE A 170 -7.88 18.30 -14.75
C ILE A 170 -6.50 18.21 -15.37
N SER A 171 -6.23 19.05 -16.35
CA SER A 171 -4.87 19.19 -16.85
C SER A 171 -3.95 19.69 -15.72
N GLN A 172 -2.67 19.34 -15.80
CA GLN A 172 -1.68 19.86 -14.85
C GLN A 172 -1.70 21.40 -14.81
N ASP A 173 -1.94 22.04 -15.92
CA ASP A 173 -2.08 23.50 -16.03
C ASP A 173 -3.24 24.04 -15.20
N ALA A 174 -4.40 23.40 -15.27
CA ALA A 174 -5.56 23.82 -14.47
C ALA A 174 -5.30 23.60 -12.96
N ALA A 175 -4.59 22.55 -12.57
CA ALA A 175 -4.18 22.31 -11.21
C ALA A 175 -3.20 23.39 -10.71
N LEU A 176 -2.24 23.79 -11.55
CA LEU A 176 -1.31 24.88 -11.27
C LEU A 176 -2.01 26.22 -11.11
N ASP A 177 -2.95 26.53 -11.99
CA ASP A 177 -3.73 27.77 -11.93
C ASP A 177 -4.61 27.82 -10.66
N LEU A 178 -5.16 26.69 -10.25
CA LEU A 178 -5.91 26.58 -9.00
C LEU A 178 -5.03 26.76 -7.76
N ILE A 179 -3.84 26.16 -7.74
CA ILE A 179 -2.89 26.31 -6.63
C ILE A 179 -2.39 27.75 -6.54
N SER A 180 -1.93 28.33 -7.65
CA SER A 180 -1.46 29.71 -7.70
C SER A 180 -2.54 30.72 -7.32
N GLY A 181 -3.77 30.52 -7.78
CA GLY A 181 -4.93 31.33 -7.40
C GLY A 181 -5.41 31.14 -5.95
N SER A 182 -4.92 30.11 -5.27
CA SER A 182 -5.20 29.87 -3.84
C SER A 182 -4.25 30.59 -2.90
N ILE A 183 -3.09 31.04 -3.39
CA ILE A 183 -2.09 31.78 -2.64
C ILE A 183 -2.42 33.26 -2.75
N ASN A 184 -2.88 33.86 -1.65
CA ASN A 184 -3.18 35.28 -1.58
C ASN A 184 -2.12 35.98 -0.75
N ILE A 185 -1.50 36.99 -1.31
CA ILE A 185 -0.57 37.86 -0.62
C ILE A 185 -1.39 38.87 0.20
N ARG A 186 -0.96 39.18 1.43
CA ARG A 186 -1.62 40.15 2.29
C ARG A 186 -1.55 41.54 1.64
N ASN A 187 -2.68 42.23 1.61
CA ASN A 187 -2.77 43.55 1.02
C ASN A 187 -1.65 44.48 1.52
N GLY A 188 -0.95 45.13 0.60
CA GLY A 188 0.17 46.03 0.88
C GLY A 188 1.52 45.33 1.12
N MET A 189 1.58 43.97 1.02
CA MET A 189 2.84 43.20 1.18
C MET A 189 3.36 42.66 -0.16
N GLU A 190 2.74 42.99 -1.28
CA GLU A 190 3.05 42.44 -2.59
C GLU A 190 4.49 42.70 -3.02
N GLU A 191 4.99 43.95 -2.88
CA GLU A 191 6.37 44.30 -3.24
C GLU A 191 7.37 43.70 -2.26
N HIS A 192 7.05 43.68 -0.96
CA HIS A 192 7.89 43.04 0.03
C HIS A 192 8.06 41.55 -0.23
N TRP A 193 6.95 40.84 -0.46
CA TRP A 193 6.98 39.43 -0.82
C TRP A 193 7.74 39.15 -2.11
N LYS A 194 7.62 40.01 -3.11
CA LYS A 194 8.34 39.91 -4.36
C LYS A 194 9.87 39.98 -4.16
N ASP A 195 10.34 40.76 -3.20
CA ASP A 195 11.76 40.84 -2.88
C ASP A 195 12.23 39.65 -2.06
N GLU A 196 11.47 39.23 -1.06
CA GLU A 196 11.77 38.09 -0.20
C GLU A 196 11.81 36.74 -0.98
N ARG A 197 10.94 36.53 -1.93
CA ARG A 197 10.91 35.29 -2.72
C ARG A 197 12.03 35.16 -3.76
N LYS A 198 12.68 36.26 -4.17
CA LYS A 198 13.75 36.25 -5.18
C LYS A 198 14.92 35.33 -4.80
N PRO A 199 15.52 35.40 -3.59
CA PRO A 199 16.59 34.51 -3.20
C PRO A 199 16.14 33.05 -3.13
N VAL A 200 14.91 32.80 -2.63
CA VAL A 200 14.33 31.45 -2.56
C VAL A 200 14.21 30.83 -3.95
N ILE A 201 13.66 31.57 -4.92
CA ILE A 201 13.54 31.12 -6.32
C ILE A 201 14.91 30.95 -6.97
N LYS A 202 15.87 31.82 -6.69
CA LYS A 202 17.22 31.73 -7.21
C LYS A 202 17.91 30.42 -6.80
N ASN A 203 17.66 29.95 -5.59
CA ASN A 203 18.26 28.72 -5.06
C ASN A 203 17.79 27.46 -5.81
N ILE A 204 16.54 27.41 -6.26
CA ILE A 204 15.98 26.22 -6.91
C ILE A 204 16.15 26.22 -8.43
N ARG A 205 16.28 27.40 -9.06
CA ARG A 205 16.41 27.53 -10.53
C ARG A 205 17.44 26.61 -11.17
N PRO A 206 18.65 26.41 -10.61
CA PRO A 206 19.65 25.52 -11.19
C PRO A 206 19.20 24.06 -11.30
N PHE A 207 18.28 23.62 -10.45
CA PHE A 207 17.79 22.25 -10.36
C PHE A 207 16.56 21.97 -11.22
N LEU A 208 15.85 23.02 -11.70
CA LEU A 208 14.63 22.86 -12.51
C LEU A 208 14.82 21.98 -13.76
N PRO A 209 15.95 22.07 -14.52
CA PRO A 209 16.19 21.22 -15.67
C PRO A 209 16.32 19.72 -15.34
N ASP A 210 16.79 19.41 -14.14
CA ASP A 210 17.00 18.04 -13.67
C ASP A 210 15.73 17.42 -13.07
N MET A 211 14.73 18.24 -12.81
CA MET A 211 13.41 17.80 -12.32
C MET A 211 12.64 17.13 -13.45
N ALA A 212 12.92 15.85 -13.67
CA ALA A 212 12.35 15.07 -14.77
C ALA A 212 10.82 15.18 -14.86
N GLY A 213 10.32 15.52 -16.06
CA GLY A 213 8.91 15.65 -16.33
C GLY A 213 8.24 16.88 -15.67
N LEU A 214 9.00 17.84 -15.21
CA LEU A 214 8.46 19.17 -14.93
C LEU A 214 8.07 19.81 -16.26
N ASP A 215 6.83 20.26 -16.33
CA ASP A 215 6.34 21.02 -17.47
C ASP A 215 7.03 22.40 -17.51
N ASP A 216 7.33 22.91 -18.71
CA ASP A 216 7.87 24.24 -18.90
C ASP A 216 7.02 25.29 -18.18
N ASN A 217 5.70 25.11 -18.15
CA ASN A 217 4.75 25.95 -17.42
C ASN A 217 5.04 26.07 -15.91
N ILE A 218 5.52 25.00 -15.26
CA ILE A 218 5.88 25.05 -13.83
C ILE A 218 7.13 25.91 -13.64
N SER A 219 8.11 25.75 -14.52
CA SER A 219 9.35 26.53 -14.46
C SER A 219 9.07 28.03 -14.68
N GLU A 220 8.16 28.37 -15.60
CA GLU A 220 7.77 29.76 -15.88
C GLU A 220 6.91 30.37 -14.77
N LYS A 221 6.03 29.57 -14.17
CA LYS A 221 5.07 30.01 -13.14
C LYS A 221 5.59 29.89 -11.69
N ILE A 222 6.85 29.51 -11.48
CA ILE A 222 7.42 29.27 -10.13
C ILE A 222 7.21 30.44 -9.18
N GLU A 223 7.16 31.66 -9.70
CA GLU A 223 6.93 32.86 -8.91
C GLU A 223 5.53 32.95 -8.30
N TYR A 224 4.54 32.31 -8.93
CA TYR A 224 3.15 32.40 -8.48
C TYR A 224 2.79 31.36 -7.42
N PHE A 225 3.56 30.28 -7.28
CA PHE A 225 3.29 29.26 -6.27
C PHE A 225 4.38 29.12 -5.20
N CYS A 226 5.45 29.94 -5.25
CA CYS A 226 6.41 30.03 -4.14
C CYS A 226 5.65 30.37 -2.83
N PRO A 227 5.87 29.65 -1.72
CA PRO A 227 6.99 28.78 -1.39
C PRO A 227 6.75 27.27 -1.65
N ILE A 228 5.78 26.88 -2.45
CA ILE A 228 5.54 25.45 -2.72
C ILE A 228 6.61 24.94 -3.69
N HIS A 229 7.30 23.87 -3.31
CA HIS A 229 8.32 23.25 -4.15
C HIS A 229 7.69 22.68 -5.45
N PRO A 230 8.31 22.85 -6.63
CA PRO A 230 7.75 22.36 -7.91
C PRO A 230 7.37 20.88 -7.89
N MET A 231 8.22 20.03 -7.29
CA MET A 231 7.91 18.61 -7.13
C MET A 231 6.73 18.35 -6.18
N THR A 232 6.52 19.19 -5.17
CA THR A 232 5.35 19.09 -4.29
C THR A 232 4.05 19.28 -5.07
N ILE A 233 3.99 20.27 -5.96
CA ILE A 233 2.81 20.50 -6.82
C ILE A 233 2.54 19.29 -7.70
N LYS A 234 3.59 18.78 -8.34
CA LYS A 234 3.49 17.61 -9.20
C LYS A 234 3.00 16.37 -8.44
N LEU A 235 3.57 16.10 -7.27
CA LEU A 235 3.18 14.97 -6.44
C LEU A 235 1.80 15.16 -5.80
N LEU A 236 1.41 16.40 -5.46
CA LEU A 236 0.07 16.72 -4.97
C LEU A 236 -1.01 16.36 -5.99
N SER A 237 -0.80 16.66 -7.27
CA SER A 237 -1.71 16.24 -8.34
C SER A 237 -1.83 14.72 -8.39
N ARG A 238 -0.72 14.01 -8.26
CA ARG A 238 -0.71 12.52 -8.24
C ARG A 238 -1.38 11.92 -7.02
N VAL A 239 -1.18 12.49 -5.84
CA VAL A 239 -1.88 12.07 -4.62
C VAL A 239 -3.39 12.27 -4.80
N ALA A 240 -3.80 13.41 -5.36
CA ALA A 240 -5.21 13.69 -5.61
C ALA A 240 -5.85 12.71 -6.63
N GLU A 241 -5.12 12.32 -7.68
CA GLU A 241 -5.59 11.36 -8.68
C GLU A 241 -5.70 9.93 -8.12
N ASN A 242 -4.73 9.50 -7.31
CA ASN A 242 -4.58 8.10 -6.90
C ASN A 242 -5.33 7.76 -5.61
N TYR A 243 -5.38 8.69 -4.65
CA TYR A 243 -5.80 8.38 -3.28
C TYR A 243 -6.95 9.23 -2.77
N ALA A 244 -7.23 10.34 -3.43
CA ALA A 244 -8.26 11.23 -2.97
C ALA A 244 -9.38 11.36 -4.00
N ALA A 245 -10.59 11.32 -3.51
CA ALA A 245 -11.76 11.57 -4.33
C ALA A 245 -11.79 13.03 -4.78
N SER A 246 -10.87 13.44 -5.68
CA SER A 246 -10.97 14.70 -6.42
C SER A 246 -10.24 15.96 -5.91
N GLN A 247 -10.43 17.03 -6.67
CA GLN A 247 -9.98 18.42 -6.47
C GLN A 247 -10.17 18.98 -5.07
N ARG A 248 -11.17 18.52 -4.31
CA ARG A 248 -11.37 18.91 -2.90
C ARG A 248 -10.14 18.65 -2.06
N THR A 249 -9.36 17.62 -2.39
CA THR A 249 -8.17 17.21 -1.65
C THR A 249 -7.03 18.19 -1.81
N MET A 250 -6.80 18.72 -3.03
CA MET A 250 -5.80 19.75 -3.28
C MET A 250 -6.16 21.04 -2.55
N PHE A 251 -7.43 21.46 -2.61
CA PHE A 251 -7.92 22.63 -1.90
C PHE A 251 -7.87 22.45 -0.37
N ARG A 252 -8.15 21.26 0.14
CA ARG A 252 -8.03 20.96 1.57
C ARG A 252 -6.58 21.14 2.03
N PHE A 253 -5.62 20.58 1.30
CA PHE A 253 -4.20 20.75 1.60
C PHE A 253 -3.79 22.23 1.67
N MET A 254 -4.32 23.06 0.76
CA MET A 254 -4.02 24.49 0.68
C MET A 254 -4.76 25.34 1.73
N LYS A 255 -5.96 24.98 2.16
CA LYS A 255 -6.86 25.85 2.94
C LYS A 255 -7.35 25.24 4.25
N ASP A 256 -6.94 24.04 4.60
CA ASP A 256 -7.39 23.39 5.83
C ASP A 256 -6.80 24.09 7.06
N GLN A 257 -7.67 24.80 7.79
CA GLN A 257 -7.32 25.47 9.04
C GLN A 257 -7.49 24.56 10.27
N SER A 258 -8.17 23.43 10.12
CA SER A 258 -8.37 22.48 11.22
C SER A 258 -7.10 21.74 11.61
N ALA A 259 -6.10 21.76 10.74
CA ALA A 259 -4.79 21.17 10.90
C ALA A 259 -3.73 22.28 10.92
N SER A 260 -3.65 23.01 12.01
CA SER A 260 -2.73 24.16 12.15
C SER A 260 -1.26 23.81 12.00
N ASP A 261 -0.91 22.54 12.10
CA ASP A 261 0.48 22.04 12.16
C ASP A 261 0.92 21.31 10.88
N ILE A 262 0.00 21.01 9.96
CA ILE A 262 0.27 20.27 8.71
C ILE A 262 -0.42 20.94 7.52
N GLY A 263 -0.03 20.56 6.30
CA GLY A 263 -0.51 21.21 5.08
C GLY A 263 0.13 22.57 4.82
N PHE A 264 -0.39 23.29 3.85
CA PHE A 264 0.16 24.59 3.45
C PHE A 264 0.10 25.64 4.55
N ILE A 265 -1.02 25.72 5.28
CA ILE A 265 -1.19 26.68 6.39
C ILE A 265 -0.22 26.38 7.53
N GLY A 266 -0.06 25.10 7.91
CA GLY A 266 0.93 24.70 8.92
C GLY A 266 2.35 25.06 8.50
N TYR A 267 2.69 24.86 7.24
CA TYR A 267 4.01 25.22 6.73
C TYR A 267 4.29 26.73 6.81
N ILE A 268 3.39 27.59 6.29
CA ILE A 268 3.61 29.04 6.28
C ILE A 268 3.58 29.68 7.69
N ASN A 269 3.00 29.01 8.67
CA ASN A 269 3.06 29.43 10.08
C ASN A 269 4.38 29.04 10.75
N LYS A 270 5.10 28.04 10.22
CA LYS A 270 6.32 27.51 10.82
C LYS A 270 7.60 28.06 10.17
N TYR A 271 7.59 28.28 8.85
CA TYR A 271 8.78 28.64 8.08
C TYR A 271 8.60 29.97 7.32
N GLY A 272 9.67 30.78 7.29
CA GLY A 272 9.80 31.96 6.48
C GLY A 272 10.79 31.83 5.33
N PRO A 273 10.96 32.87 4.51
CA PRO A 273 11.85 32.84 3.34
C PRO A 273 13.34 32.69 3.70
N ASP A 274 13.75 33.09 4.90
CA ASP A 274 15.13 33.00 5.38
C ASP A 274 15.47 31.65 6.03
N ASP A 275 14.48 30.80 6.24
CA ASP A 275 14.70 29.50 6.85
C ASP A 275 15.36 28.51 5.88
N GLN A 276 16.15 27.58 6.42
CA GLN A 276 16.73 26.49 5.61
C GLN A 276 15.65 25.67 4.89
N ALA A 277 14.48 25.54 5.49
CA ALA A 277 13.31 24.87 4.90
C ALA A 277 12.38 25.84 4.18
N CYS A 278 12.94 26.80 3.41
CA CYS A 278 12.18 27.84 2.69
C CYS A 278 11.28 27.33 1.54
N TRP A 279 11.31 26.02 1.24
CA TRP A 279 10.41 25.38 0.30
C TRP A 279 9.53 24.34 1.01
N LEU A 280 8.24 24.38 0.73
CA LEU A 280 7.31 23.32 1.13
C LEU A 280 7.57 22.08 0.27
N THR A 281 8.36 21.17 0.81
CA THR A 281 8.81 19.93 0.15
C THR A 281 7.75 18.80 0.26
N PRO A 282 7.83 17.72 -0.55
CA PRO A 282 6.80 16.68 -0.59
C PRO A 282 6.57 15.91 0.70
N ASP A 283 7.47 15.93 1.68
CA ASP A 283 7.25 15.33 3.00
C ASP A 283 6.00 15.86 3.71
N TRP A 284 5.60 17.10 3.45
CA TRP A 284 4.35 17.70 3.95
C TRP A 284 3.10 17.06 3.36
N LEU A 285 3.20 16.46 2.16
CA LEU A 285 2.11 15.66 1.59
C LEU A 285 1.93 14.35 2.36
N TRP A 286 3.05 13.73 2.78
CA TRP A 286 2.99 12.54 3.64
C TRP A 286 2.26 12.86 4.93
N ASP A 287 2.66 13.88 5.65
CA ASP A 287 2.05 14.28 6.92
C ASP A 287 0.56 14.59 6.76
N TYR A 288 0.16 15.22 5.67
CA TYR A 288 -1.23 15.60 5.47
C TYR A 288 -2.13 14.43 5.04
N PHE A 289 -1.67 13.57 4.13
CA PHE A 289 -2.53 12.55 3.51
C PHE A 289 -2.41 11.16 4.12
N PHE A 290 -1.27 10.82 4.72
CA PHE A 290 -0.97 9.45 5.13
C PHE A 290 -0.85 9.23 6.64
N THR A 291 -0.70 10.28 7.44
CA THR A 291 -0.63 10.16 8.90
C THR A 291 -1.97 10.37 9.61
N ARG A 292 -2.96 10.96 8.93
CA ARG A 292 -4.33 11.04 9.43
C ARG A 292 -5.06 9.75 9.09
N GLU A 293 -6.08 9.39 9.91
CA GLU A 293 -7.00 8.30 9.64
C GLU A 293 -7.49 8.39 8.19
N SER A 294 -6.88 7.62 7.33
CA SER A 294 -7.22 7.56 5.92
C SER A 294 -7.89 6.22 5.69
N ASP A 295 -9.07 6.25 5.08
CA ASP A 295 -9.86 5.08 4.67
C ASP A 295 -9.17 4.31 3.51
N PHE A 296 -7.86 4.03 3.64
CA PHE A 296 -7.18 3.21 2.66
C PHE A 296 -7.57 1.75 2.85
N SER A 297 -8.29 1.19 1.87
CA SER A 297 -8.60 -0.23 1.87
C SER A 297 -7.34 -1.07 1.64
N GLU A 298 -7.02 -1.98 2.56
CA GLU A 298 -5.89 -2.91 2.43
C GLU A 298 -5.95 -3.77 1.16
N LYS A 299 -7.14 -3.94 0.58
CA LYS A 299 -7.35 -4.75 -0.63
C LYS A 299 -6.96 -4.05 -1.93
N GLU A 300 -6.89 -2.72 -1.92
CA GLU A 300 -6.75 -1.92 -3.14
C GLU A 300 -5.35 -1.35 -3.34
N THR A 301 -4.57 -1.12 -2.26
CA THR A 301 -3.25 -0.49 -2.33
C THR A 301 -2.27 -1.07 -1.32
N LYS A 302 -0.96 -0.87 -1.55
CA LYS A 302 0.10 -1.16 -0.57
C LYS A 302 0.31 -0.02 0.44
N VAL A 303 -0.50 1.01 0.40
CA VAL A 303 -0.37 2.19 1.28
C VAL A 303 -0.40 1.82 2.77
N PRO A 304 -1.29 0.93 3.26
CA PRO A 304 -1.27 0.50 4.66
C PRO A 304 0.07 -0.10 5.10
N GLU A 305 0.79 -0.78 4.21
CA GLU A 305 2.13 -1.31 4.47
C GLU A 305 3.14 -0.18 4.72
N TYR A 306 3.10 0.89 3.91
CA TYR A 306 3.98 2.06 4.07
C TYR A 306 3.65 2.85 5.34
N ILE A 307 2.36 3.01 5.68
CA ILE A 307 1.93 3.69 6.92
C ILE A 307 2.41 2.91 8.15
N ARG A 308 2.20 1.60 8.17
CA ARG A 308 2.68 0.75 9.27
C ARG A 308 4.20 0.85 9.42
N HIS A 309 4.93 0.77 8.31
CA HIS A 309 6.39 0.90 8.34
C HIS A 309 6.85 2.27 8.84
N PHE A 310 6.11 3.34 8.49
CA PHE A 310 6.35 4.67 9.03
C PHE A 310 6.21 4.70 10.57
N GLU A 311 5.12 4.17 11.10
CA GLU A 311 4.88 4.14 12.55
C GLU A 311 5.93 3.30 13.31
N GLU A 312 6.36 2.19 12.73
CA GLU A 312 7.39 1.31 13.31
C GLU A 312 8.80 1.96 13.31
N SER A 313 9.11 2.79 12.31
CA SER A 313 10.46 3.29 12.07
C SER A 313 10.66 4.77 12.40
N ARG A 314 9.57 5.56 12.58
CA ARG A 314 9.66 7.01 12.79
C ARG A 314 10.60 7.42 13.94
N ASN A 315 10.55 6.70 15.06
CA ASN A 315 11.36 7.01 16.24
C ASN A 315 12.87 6.93 15.99
N LEU A 316 13.30 6.24 14.92
CA LEU A 316 14.71 6.10 14.54
C LEU A 316 15.22 7.31 13.77
N VAL A 317 14.33 8.10 13.18
CA VAL A 317 14.68 9.22 12.28
C VAL A 317 14.10 10.56 12.70
N GLU A 318 13.07 10.62 13.56
CA GLU A 318 12.35 11.85 13.91
C GLU A 318 13.16 12.89 14.70
N ASN A 319 14.30 12.50 15.28
CA ASN A 319 15.21 13.41 16.00
C ASN A 319 16.12 14.23 15.06
N ASP A 320 16.18 13.88 13.77
CA ASP A 320 16.87 14.63 12.72
C ASP A 320 15.85 15.07 11.67
N ASP A 321 15.56 16.37 11.63
CA ASP A 321 14.58 16.98 10.72
C ASP A 321 14.87 16.64 9.24
N ASN A 322 16.14 16.54 8.86
CA ASN A 322 16.55 16.21 7.49
C ASN A 322 16.34 14.71 7.19
N ALA A 323 16.73 13.84 8.10
CA ALA A 323 16.47 12.40 7.97
C ALA A 323 14.96 12.13 7.92
N PHE A 324 14.19 12.78 8.78
CA PHE A 324 12.73 12.62 8.81
C PHE A 324 12.06 13.08 7.51
N ARG A 325 12.54 14.21 6.93
CA ARG A 325 12.09 14.71 5.63
C ARG A 325 12.40 13.74 4.50
N VAL A 326 13.63 13.22 4.44
CA VAL A 326 14.06 12.21 3.46
C VAL A 326 13.19 10.96 3.57
N PHE A 327 12.97 10.45 4.77
CA PHE A 327 12.18 9.24 5.03
C PHE A 327 10.73 9.40 4.56
N LYS A 328 10.04 10.47 4.95
CA LYS A 328 8.65 10.75 4.53
C LYS A 328 8.53 10.89 3.01
N THR A 329 9.47 11.60 2.39
CA THR A 329 9.48 11.78 0.94
C THR A 329 9.72 10.45 0.21
N ALA A 330 10.62 9.59 0.72
CA ALA A 330 10.86 8.27 0.18
C ALA A 330 9.60 7.38 0.24
N LEU A 331 8.92 7.37 1.39
CA LEU A 331 7.66 6.64 1.56
C LEU A 331 6.57 7.14 0.61
N LEU A 332 6.45 8.45 0.44
CA LEU A 332 5.50 9.05 -0.50
C LEU A 332 5.75 8.58 -1.94
N LEU A 333 7.01 8.63 -2.39
CA LEU A 333 7.36 8.17 -3.74
C LEU A 333 7.06 6.68 -3.93
N MET A 334 7.38 5.84 -2.95
CA MET A 334 7.08 4.41 -3.00
C MET A 334 5.57 4.15 -3.00
N ALA A 335 4.79 4.86 -2.19
CA ALA A 335 3.33 4.75 -2.15
C ALA A 335 2.72 5.11 -3.52
N LEU A 336 3.11 6.24 -4.10
CA LEU A 336 2.64 6.69 -5.40
C LEU A 336 2.96 5.69 -6.52
N MET A 337 4.15 5.08 -6.49
CA MET A 337 4.54 4.07 -7.46
C MET A 337 3.81 2.74 -7.28
N SER A 338 3.37 2.41 -6.06
CA SER A 338 2.65 1.16 -5.78
C SER A 338 1.21 1.18 -6.32
N SER A 339 0.59 2.35 -6.42
CA SER A 339 -0.79 2.51 -6.91
C SER A 339 -0.91 2.42 -8.43
N THR A 340 0.20 2.53 -9.15
CA THR A 340 0.18 2.56 -10.61
C THR A 340 0.14 1.14 -11.16
N LYS A 341 -1.03 0.67 -11.61
CA LYS A 341 -1.22 -0.67 -12.19
C LYS A 341 -0.28 -0.88 -13.39
N GLY A 342 0.52 -1.96 -13.34
CA GLY A 342 1.32 -2.42 -14.48
C GLY A 342 2.68 -1.74 -14.66
N LEU A 343 3.09 -0.84 -13.79
CA LEU A 343 4.45 -0.31 -13.80
C LEU A 343 5.38 -1.22 -12.99
N ASN A 344 6.33 -1.83 -13.67
CA ASN A 344 7.42 -2.52 -12.99
C ASN A 344 8.12 -1.53 -12.07
N TYR A 345 8.27 -1.88 -10.79
CA TYR A 345 9.09 -1.16 -9.83
C TYR A 345 10.38 -0.69 -10.48
N GLY A 346 10.66 0.62 -10.43
CA GLY A 346 11.87 1.24 -10.94
C GLY A 346 11.85 1.70 -12.40
N LYS A 347 10.74 1.60 -13.12
CA LYS A 347 10.58 2.38 -14.36
C LYS A 347 9.96 3.72 -14.01
N ARG A 348 10.55 4.80 -14.55
CA ARG A 348 9.96 6.14 -14.48
C ARG A 348 8.57 6.09 -15.11
N THR A 349 7.60 6.74 -14.47
CA THR A 349 6.32 7.05 -15.10
C THR A 349 6.57 7.94 -16.33
N LYS A 350 5.59 8.09 -17.22
CA LYS A 350 5.71 9.01 -18.38
C LYS A 350 6.12 10.43 -17.95
N ASP A 351 5.78 10.79 -16.73
CA ASP A 351 6.03 12.07 -16.08
C ASP A 351 7.30 12.09 -15.20
N GLY A 352 8.14 11.08 -15.28
CA GLY A 352 9.46 11.05 -14.62
C GLY A 352 9.45 10.77 -13.11
N ILE A 353 8.28 10.49 -12.49
CA ILE A 353 8.21 10.12 -11.07
C ILE A 353 8.70 8.67 -10.92
N ALA A 354 9.57 8.44 -9.94
CA ALA A 354 10.06 7.11 -9.60
C ALA A 354 10.46 7.05 -8.12
N ALA A 355 10.37 5.88 -7.52
CA ALA A 355 10.90 5.65 -6.18
C ALA A 355 12.42 5.38 -6.26
N THR A 356 13.18 6.42 -6.57
CA THR A 356 14.63 6.37 -6.74
C THR A 356 15.32 7.49 -5.97
N GLU A 357 16.58 7.29 -5.62
CA GLU A 357 17.41 8.32 -5.00
C GLU A 357 17.46 9.61 -5.85
N GLU A 358 17.58 9.49 -7.17
CA GLU A 358 17.61 10.64 -8.07
C GLU A 358 16.31 11.46 -7.98
N CYS A 359 15.14 10.81 -8.04
CA CYS A 359 13.86 11.49 -7.92
C CYS A 359 13.66 12.11 -6.53
N LEU A 360 14.09 11.42 -5.48
CA LEU A 360 14.05 11.92 -4.11
C LEU A 360 14.94 13.16 -3.95
N ALA A 361 16.16 13.15 -4.48
CA ALA A 361 17.06 14.30 -4.44
C ALA A 361 16.46 15.52 -5.18
N THR A 362 15.77 15.30 -6.30
CA THR A 362 15.04 16.39 -6.99
C THR A 362 13.85 16.91 -6.18
N CYS A 363 13.17 16.07 -5.41
CA CYS A 363 12.09 16.47 -4.50
C CYS A 363 12.56 17.39 -3.35
N LEU A 364 13.84 17.33 -3.00
CA LEU A 364 14.43 18.07 -1.89
C LEU A 364 15.44 19.15 -2.36
N ALA A 365 15.57 19.33 -3.67
CA ALA A 365 16.48 20.32 -4.25
C ALA A 365 16.16 21.75 -3.74
N GLY A 366 17.18 22.55 -3.49
CA GLY A 366 17.03 23.88 -2.92
C GLY A 366 16.85 23.92 -1.39
N VAL A 367 16.62 22.76 -0.75
CA VAL A 367 16.57 22.60 0.71
C VAL A 367 17.71 21.71 1.19
N MET A 368 18.05 20.69 0.41
CA MET A 368 19.10 19.72 0.70
C MET A 368 19.89 19.40 -0.58
N ASP A 369 21.20 19.26 -0.45
CA ASP A 369 22.04 18.82 -1.58
C ASP A 369 21.98 17.30 -1.77
N LYS A 370 22.35 16.84 -2.98
CA LYS A 370 22.27 15.44 -3.37
C LYS A 370 23.16 14.54 -2.51
N THR A 371 24.32 15.03 -2.07
CA THR A 371 25.25 14.26 -1.24
C THR A 371 24.64 13.99 0.14
N SER A 372 24.08 15.03 0.77
CA SER A 372 23.38 14.89 2.04
C SER A 372 22.19 13.92 1.97
N VAL A 373 21.45 13.92 0.86
CA VAL A 373 20.37 12.93 0.63
C VAL A 373 20.95 11.51 0.55
N HIS A 374 22.04 11.32 -0.18
CA HIS A 374 22.72 10.04 -0.31
C HIS A 374 23.19 9.50 1.05
N ASP A 375 23.90 10.32 1.83
CA ASP A 375 24.45 9.93 3.14
C ASP A 375 23.34 9.54 4.13
N LEU A 376 22.21 10.25 4.10
CA LEU A 376 21.04 9.91 4.91
C LEU A 376 20.39 8.60 4.47
N LEU A 377 20.31 8.34 3.16
CA LEU A 377 19.79 7.07 2.65
C LEU A 377 20.68 5.89 3.01
N GLU A 378 22.01 6.01 2.91
CA GLU A 378 22.96 4.98 3.36
C GLU A 378 22.80 4.72 4.87
N THR A 379 22.65 5.77 5.70
CA THR A 379 22.37 5.63 7.14
C THR A 379 21.06 4.88 7.40
N MET A 380 20.02 5.15 6.62
CA MET A 380 18.74 4.44 6.71
C MET A 380 18.84 2.99 6.27
N GLN A 381 19.68 2.70 5.28
CA GLN A 381 19.97 1.32 4.87
C GLN A 381 20.71 0.56 5.98
N ASP A 382 21.75 1.15 6.56
CA ASP A 382 22.51 0.54 7.66
C ASP A 382 21.61 0.25 8.87
N SER A 383 20.66 1.15 9.15
CA SER A 383 19.65 1.01 10.21
C SER A 383 18.48 0.11 9.80
N LYS A 384 18.50 -0.47 8.59
CA LYS A 384 17.43 -1.34 8.04
C LYS A 384 16.05 -0.67 7.95
N ILE A 385 16.02 0.65 7.84
CA ILE A 385 14.80 1.43 7.64
C ILE A 385 14.36 1.38 6.18
N LEU A 386 15.30 1.47 5.24
CA LEU A 386 15.10 1.38 3.81
C LEU A 386 16.09 0.39 3.19
N ILE A 387 15.78 -0.11 2.00
CA ILE A 387 16.68 -0.88 1.16
C ILE A 387 16.97 -0.09 -0.10
N LEU A 388 18.25 0.06 -0.41
CA LEU A 388 18.75 0.67 -1.63
C LEU A 388 19.11 -0.44 -2.64
N ASP A 389 18.21 -0.68 -3.59
CA ASP A 389 18.43 -1.68 -4.65
C ASP A 389 19.12 -1.02 -5.84
N ARG A 390 20.39 -1.36 -6.05
CA ARG A 390 21.22 -0.82 -7.15
C ARG A 390 21.05 -1.68 -8.39
N ASP A 391 20.63 -1.06 -9.49
CA ASP A 391 20.55 -1.73 -10.78
C ASP A 391 21.94 -1.78 -11.47
N ARG A 392 21.99 -2.45 -12.65
CA ARG A 392 23.25 -2.59 -13.44
C ARG A 392 23.82 -1.26 -13.96
N HIS A 393 23.07 -0.17 -13.87
CA HIS A 393 23.43 1.17 -14.31
C HIS A 393 23.65 2.13 -13.14
N ASP A 394 23.83 1.58 -11.93
CA ASP A 394 24.01 2.34 -10.68
C ASP A 394 22.80 3.20 -10.27
N ASN A 395 21.62 2.98 -10.86
CA ASN A 395 20.43 3.66 -10.37
C ASN A 395 19.97 3.02 -9.06
N VAL A 396 19.84 3.83 -8.03
CA VAL A 396 19.41 3.40 -6.70
C VAL A 396 17.89 3.49 -6.59
N ARG A 397 17.24 2.35 -6.36
CA ARG A 397 15.80 2.23 -6.12
C ARG A 397 15.52 2.10 -4.65
N LEU A 398 14.48 2.77 -4.19
CA LEU A 398 14.03 2.73 -2.80
C LEU A 398 13.01 1.62 -2.62
N GLN A 399 13.22 0.78 -1.61
CA GLN A 399 12.31 -0.32 -1.26
C GLN A 399 12.15 -0.39 0.25
N LEU A 400 11.00 -0.90 0.72
CA LEU A 400 10.84 -1.26 2.12
C LEU A 400 11.62 -2.54 2.43
N PRO A 401 12.15 -2.68 3.66
CA PRO A 401 12.60 -3.96 4.16
C PRO A 401 11.42 -4.95 4.13
N PHE A 402 11.66 -6.12 3.57
CA PHE A 402 10.63 -7.15 3.56
C PHE A 402 10.43 -7.70 4.98
N ASN A 403 9.32 -7.37 5.60
CA ASN A 403 8.98 -7.87 6.92
C ASN A 403 8.13 -9.14 6.81
N GLY A 404 8.70 -10.18 6.16
CA GLY A 404 8.04 -11.48 6.00
C GLY A 404 7.64 -12.15 7.31
N ALA A 405 8.26 -11.77 8.43
CA ALA A 405 7.94 -12.31 9.74
C ALA A 405 6.54 -11.89 10.26
N THR A 406 5.95 -10.84 9.70
CA THR A 406 4.57 -10.39 10.04
C THR A 406 3.50 -10.98 9.13
N SER A 407 3.88 -11.72 8.08
CA SER A 407 2.93 -12.42 7.22
C SER A 407 2.38 -13.66 7.91
N ASP A 408 1.07 -13.87 7.84
CA ASP A 408 0.42 -15.10 8.34
C ASP A 408 0.96 -16.38 7.67
N GLU A 409 1.58 -16.26 6.49
CA GLU A 409 2.21 -17.37 5.77
C GLU A 409 3.61 -17.73 6.30
N PHE A 410 4.28 -16.81 7.00
CA PHE A 410 5.67 -17.03 7.42
C PHE A 410 5.87 -18.26 8.31
N PRO A 411 5.06 -18.51 9.35
CA PRO A 411 5.20 -19.71 10.18
C PRO A 411 5.03 -21.01 9.39
N ALA A 412 4.09 -21.03 8.45
CA ALA A 412 3.85 -22.21 7.61
C ALA A 412 5.04 -22.47 6.66
N ARG A 413 5.56 -21.44 6.01
CA ARG A 413 6.74 -21.52 5.14
C ARG A 413 8.01 -21.88 5.89
N LEU A 414 8.20 -21.33 7.10
CA LEU A 414 9.32 -21.67 7.96
C LEU A 414 9.27 -23.16 8.37
N ALA A 415 8.09 -23.67 8.72
CA ALA A 415 7.89 -25.08 9.06
C ALA A 415 8.11 -26.02 7.85
N GLU A 416 7.77 -25.58 6.63
CA GLU A 416 8.08 -26.31 5.40
C GLU A 416 9.59 -26.35 5.15
N ASN A 417 10.27 -25.21 5.29
CA ASN A 417 11.72 -25.11 5.13
C ASN A 417 12.46 -25.89 6.23
N ASP A 418 11.94 -25.93 7.45
CA ASP A 418 12.51 -26.75 8.53
C ASP A 418 12.54 -28.24 8.18
N LYS A 419 11.49 -28.75 7.53
CA LYS A 419 11.44 -30.15 7.01
C LYS A 419 12.33 -30.34 5.78
N LYS A 420 12.34 -29.35 4.87
CA LYS A 420 13.11 -29.39 3.62
C LYS A 420 14.62 -29.37 3.88
N TYR A 421 15.08 -28.55 4.82
CA TYR A 421 16.48 -28.32 5.18
C TYR A 421 16.78 -28.88 6.57
N ASN A 422 16.45 -30.15 6.82
CA ASN A 422 16.86 -30.83 8.04
C ASN A 422 18.38 -31.04 8.06
N ARG A 423 18.97 -31.29 9.23
CA ARG A 423 20.43 -31.43 9.40
C ARG A 423 21.04 -32.49 8.50
N TYR A 424 20.35 -33.63 8.33
CA TYR A 424 20.80 -34.66 7.42
C TYR A 424 21.00 -34.16 5.99
N LYS A 425 20.05 -33.38 5.47
CA LYS A 425 20.14 -32.80 4.12
C LYS A 425 21.17 -31.70 4.03
N MET A 426 21.29 -30.83 5.04
CA MET A 426 22.29 -29.74 5.08
C MET A 426 23.72 -30.28 5.00
N PHE A 427 23.99 -31.43 5.62
CA PHE A 427 25.29 -32.10 5.63
C PHE A 427 25.33 -33.37 4.76
N SER A 428 24.40 -33.51 3.80
CA SER A 428 24.48 -34.51 2.76
C SER A 428 25.49 -34.08 1.68
N LYS A 429 25.80 -34.99 0.75
CA LYS A 429 26.72 -34.73 -0.36
C LYS A 429 26.41 -33.47 -1.17
N ASP A 430 25.12 -33.21 -1.39
CA ASP A 430 24.62 -32.05 -2.16
C ASP A 430 24.20 -30.89 -1.23
N GLY A 431 24.45 -31.01 0.07
CA GLY A 431 24.08 -30.01 1.06
C GLY A 431 25.04 -28.82 1.06
N GLU A 432 24.51 -27.62 1.11
CA GLU A 432 25.29 -26.37 1.05
C GLU A 432 26.30 -26.27 2.19
N PHE A 433 25.95 -26.70 3.41
CA PHE A 433 26.86 -26.68 4.57
C PHE A 433 27.99 -27.68 4.43
N ALA A 434 27.69 -28.88 3.93
CA ALA A 434 28.73 -29.87 3.66
C ALA A 434 29.73 -29.34 2.63
N GLN A 435 29.24 -28.83 1.51
CA GLN A 435 30.07 -28.29 0.43
C GLN A 435 30.92 -27.10 0.91
N ALA A 436 30.32 -26.17 1.67
CA ALA A 436 31.05 -25.01 2.18
C ALA A 436 32.17 -25.41 3.15
N LEU A 437 31.87 -26.34 4.07
CA LEU A 437 32.86 -26.83 5.05
C LEU A 437 33.96 -27.64 4.37
N GLU A 438 33.61 -28.59 3.51
CA GLU A 438 34.55 -29.42 2.76
C GLU A 438 35.48 -28.54 1.93
N LYS A 439 34.93 -27.60 1.18
CA LYS A 439 35.71 -26.65 0.36
C LYS A 439 36.65 -25.78 1.21
N ARG A 440 36.17 -25.27 2.35
CA ARG A 440 37.00 -24.42 3.23
C ARG A 440 38.16 -25.20 3.84
N VAL A 441 37.97 -26.46 4.20
CA VAL A 441 39.03 -27.34 4.70
C VAL A 441 40.01 -27.70 3.57
N GLU A 442 39.53 -27.88 2.33
CA GLU A 442 40.39 -28.10 1.15
C GLU A 442 41.26 -26.88 0.82
N GLU A 443 40.72 -25.67 1.02
CA GLU A 443 41.40 -24.40 0.71
C GLU A 443 42.40 -23.96 1.79
N ASP A 444 42.42 -24.60 2.97
CA ASP A 444 43.36 -24.27 4.03
C ASP A 444 44.81 -24.53 3.57
N SER A 445 45.62 -23.48 3.62
CA SER A 445 47.03 -23.50 3.15
C SER A 445 47.88 -24.54 3.83
N ALA A 446 47.57 -24.95 5.07
CA ALA A 446 48.26 -26.05 5.79
C ALA A 446 48.05 -27.40 5.08
N ASN A 447 46.99 -27.54 4.29
CA ASN A 447 46.64 -28.77 3.58
C ASN A 447 47.01 -28.75 2.10
N ASP A 448 47.60 -27.70 1.58
CA ASP A 448 47.84 -27.52 0.12
C ASP A 448 48.69 -28.66 -0.48
N VAL A 449 49.59 -29.22 0.26
CA VAL A 449 50.38 -30.39 -0.15
C VAL A 449 49.56 -31.69 -0.12
N LEU A 450 48.57 -31.79 0.71
CA LEU A 450 47.71 -32.98 0.94
C LEU A 450 46.41 -32.93 0.14
N ASN A 451 45.97 -31.77 -0.30
CA ASN A 451 44.65 -31.53 -0.91
C ASN A 451 44.35 -32.44 -2.12
N LYS A 452 45.31 -32.74 -2.95
CA LYS A 452 45.11 -33.65 -4.08
C LYS A 452 45.03 -35.13 -3.66
N ARG A 453 45.42 -35.45 -2.43
CA ARG A 453 45.46 -36.82 -1.91
C ARG A 453 44.43 -37.10 -0.82
N MET A 454 43.76 -36.09 -0.28
CA MET A 454 42.75 -36.25 0.79
C MET A 454 41.35 -36.17 0.20
N LYS A 455 40.52 -37.14 0.49
CA LYS A 455 39.05 -37.07 0.32
C LYS A 455 38.44 -36.57 1.61
N ILE A 456 37.90 -35.35 1.60
CA ILE A 456 37.22 -34.73 2.73
C ILE A 456 35.71 -34.88 2.51
N VAL A 457 35.03 -35.28 3.58
CA VAL A 457 33.59 -35.49 3.61
C VAL A 457 33.06 -35.06 4.98
N SER A 458 31.98 -34.33 5.00
CA SER A 458 31.33 -33.90 6.25
C SER A 458 29.94 -34.55 6.42
N CYS A 459 29.51 -34.71 7.69
CA CYS A 459 28.20 -35.25 8.05
C CYS A 459 27.69 -34.66 9.36
N CYS A 460 26.38 -34.76 9.61
CA CYS A 460 25.84 -34.48 10.93
C CYS A 460 25.95 -35.72 11.85
N ALA A 461 25.89 -35.48 13.18
CA ALA A 461 26.00 -36.52 14.20
C ALA A 461 24.75 -37.40 14.32
N GLU A 462 24.25 -37.89 13.20
CA GLU A 462 23.18 -38.88 13.10
C GLU A 462 23.73 -40.18 12.51
N THR A 463 23.33 -41.31 13.05
CA THR A 463 23.85 -42.63 12.65
C THR A 463 23.70 -42.87 11.15
N LEU A 464 22.57 -42.49 10.57
CA LEU A 464 22.33 -42.63 9.12
C LEU A 464 23.28 -41.76 8.29
N SER A 465 23.48 -40.49 8.71
CA SER A 465 24.37 -39.56 8.06
C SER A 465 25.82 -40.04 8.08
N ILE A 466 26.28 -40.45 9.28
CA ILE A 466 27.63 -41.02 9.49
C ILE A 466 27.83 -42.23 8.59
N ASN A 467 26.92 -43.24 8.64
CA ASN A 467 27.05 -44.46 7.84
C ASN A 467 27.10 -44.16 6.32
N THR A 468 26.23 -43.26 5.84
CA THR A 468 26.16 -42.93 4.43
C THR A 468 27.46 -42.28 3.95
N ARG A 469 27.98 -41.32 4.70
CA ARG A 469 29.17 -40.54 4.30
C ARG A 469 30.45 -41.37 4.56
N LEU A 470 30.45 -42.26 5.57
CA LEU A 470 31.53 -43.20 5.81
C LEU A 470 31.65 -44.18 4.61
N ALA A 471 30.54 -44.73 4.13
CA ALA A 471 30.55 -45.62 2.98
C ALA A 471 31.04 -44.90 1.70
N GLU A 472 30.73 -43.64 1.53
CA GLU A 472 31.25 -42.83 0.41
C GLU A 472 32.76 -42.71 0.45
N ILE A 473 33.32 -42.36 1.60
CA ILE A 473 34.77 -42.22 1.80
C ILE A 473 35.48 -43.57 1.62
N THR A 474 34.97 -44.61 2.23
CA THR A 474 35.56 -45.96 2.14
C THR A 474 35.64 -46.44 0.69
N LYS A 475 34.55 -46.29 -0.04
CA LYS A 475 34.52 -46.62 -1.47
C LYS A 475 35.57 -45.86 -2.29
N GLU A 476 35.79 -44.58 -1.96
CA GLU A 476 36.80 -43.75 -2.65
C GLU A 476 38.21 -44.23 -2.29
N LEU A 477 38.47 -44.62 -1.04
CA LEU A 477 39.76 -45.14 -0.57
C LEU A 477 40.05 -46.52 -1.19
N GLU A 478 39.08 -47.37 -1.35
CA GLU A 478 39.19 -48.64 -2.07
C GLU A 478 39.62 -48.43 -3.52
N LYS A 479 39.00 -47.49 -4.20
CA LYS A 479 39.29 -47.16 -5.61
C LYS A 479 40.66 -46.54 -5.79
N TYR A 480 41.11 -45.73 -4.84
CA TYR A 480 42.37 -44.97 -4.92
C TYR A 480 43.25 -45.25 -3.69
N PRO A 481 44.14 -46.28 -3.74
CA PRO A 481 44.97 -46.71 -2.60
C PRO A 481 45.91 -45.64 -2.04
N TYR A 482 46.21 -44.60 -2.80
CA TYR A 482 47.10 -43.49 -2.43
C TYR A 482 46.35 -42.34 -1.72
N LYS A 483 45.02 -42.37 -1.65
CA LYS A 483 44.25 -41.32 -1.01
C LYS A 483 44.14 -41.54 0.52
N LEU A 484 44.01 -40.44 1.24
CA LEU A 484 43.64 -40.36 2.61
C LEU A 484 42.16 -39.94 2.73
N GLY A 485 41.50 -40.31 3.79
CA GLY A 485 40.09 -39.95 4.07
C GLY A 485 39.98 -39.12 5.36
N LEU A 486 39.20 -38.04 5.27
CA LEU A 486 38.82 -37.26 6.45
C LEU A 486 37.28 -37.17 6.50
N LEU A 487 36.70 -37.79 7.52
CA LEU A 487 35.26 -37.64 7.83
C LEU A 487 35.09 -36.62 8.95
N ILE A 488 34.45 -35.51 8.66
CA ILE A 488 34.21 -34.44 9.62
C ILE A 488 32.77 -34.58 10.14
N VAL A 489 32.61 -34.79 11.44
CA VAL A 489 31.31 -34.95 12.10
C VAL A 489 30.93 -33.65 12.81
N THR A 490 29.78 -33.07 12.44
CA THR A 490 29.25 -31.85 13.02
C THR A 490 28.16 -32.15 14.03
N VAL A 491 28.13 -31.44 15.14
CA VAL A 491 27.16 -31.59 16.24
C VAL A 491 26.27 -30.36 16.37
N ASN A 492 25.16 -30.50 17.07
CA ASN A 492 24.25 -29.38 17.38
C ASN A 492 24.47 -28.79 18.77
N SER A 493 25.18 -29.51 19.64
CA SER A 493 25.48 -29.12 21.02
C SER A 493 26.67 -29.89 21.54
N ASP A 494 27.31 -29.39 22.60
CA ASP A 494 28.40 -30.05 23.27
C ASP A 494 27.93 -31.40 23.87
N ALA A 495 26.71 -31.46 24.40
CA ALA A 495 26.13 -32.68 24.91
C ALA A 495 26.03 -33.79 23.86
N GLN A 496 25.64 -33.45 22.63
CA GLN A 496 25.62 -34.37 21.49
C GLN A 496 27.05 -34.82 21.15
N GLY A 497 28.02 -33.89 21.21
CA GLY A 497 29.42 -34.20 20.97
C GLY A 497 29.96 -35.26 21.92
N VAL A 498 29.64 -35.17 23.21
CA VAL A 498 30.01 -36.18 24.22
C VAL A 498 29.31 -37.52 23.94
N SER A 499 28.02 -37.50 23.66
CA SER A 499 27.23 -38.73 23.45
C SER A 499 27.64 -39.53 22.21
N ILE A 500 28.12 -38.85 21.14
CA ILE A 500 28.46 -39.51 19.87
C ILE A 500 29.84 -40.13 19.84
N GLN A 501 30.74 -39.79 20.78
CA GLN A 501 32.14 -40.24 20.76
C GLN A 501 32.28 -41.75 20.72
N SER A 502 31.53 -42.46 21.52
CA SER A 502 31.57 -43.95 21.59
C SER A 502 31.13 -44.57 20.27
N LEU A 503 30.11 -43.99 19.62
CA LEU A 503 29.66 -44.42 18.31
C LEU A 503 30.75 -44.20 17.24
N LEU A 504 31.41 -43.05 17.26
CA LEU A 504 32.48 -42.76 16.29
C LEU A 504 33.68 -43.68 16.45
N GLN A 505 34.04 -44.01 17.70
CA GLN A 505 35.07 -44.99 17.98
C GLN A 505 34.72 -46.38 17.44
N SER A 506 33.48 -46.83 17.67
CA SER A 506 32.99 -48.09 17.11
C SER A 506 33.01 -48.10 15.60
N LYS A 507 32.57 -47.02 14.97
CA LYS A 507 32.57 -46.87 13.49
C LYS A 507 33.97 -46.83 12.89
N ALA A 508 34.93 -46.22 13.54
CA ALA A 508 36.33 -46.24 13.14
C ALA A 508 36.92 -47.66 13.20
N GLN A 509 36.59 -48.42 14.27
CA GLN A 509 37.00 -49.81 14.39
C GLN A 509 36.33 -50.72 13.34
N GLU A 510 35.03 -50.54 13.10
CA GLU A 510 34.28 -51.28 12.08
C GLU A 510 34.84 -51.05 10.69
N ALA A 511 35.18 -49.82 10.35
CA ALA A 511 35.75 -49.45 9.05
C ALA A 511 37.12 -50.10 8.80
N ASN A 512 37.90 -50.33 9.86
CA ASN A 512 39.24 -50.93 9.81
C ASN A 512 40.14 -50.39 8.67
N GLU A 513 40.05 -49.07 8.42
CA GLU A 513 40.77 -48.41 7.31
C GLU A 513 41.79 -47.41 7.91
N PRO A 514 43.09 -47.77 7.92
CA PRO A 514 44.15 -46.95 8.54
C PRO A 514 44.36 -45.60 7.91
N ARG A 515 43.88 -45.38 6.67
CA ARG A 515 43.96 -44.13 5.94
C ARG A 515 42.82 -43.18 6.24
N LEU A 516 41.82 -43.61 7.07
CA LEU A 516 40.64 -42.85 7.42
C LEU A 516 40.85 -42.19 8.78
N THR A 517 40.62 -40.90 8.83
CA THR A 517 40.50 -40.10 10.06
C THR A 517 39.07 -39.66 10.24
N ILE A 518 38.47 -39.86 11.43
CA ILE A 518 37.17 -39.33 11.81
C ILE A 518 37.42 -38.20 12.83
N ALA A 519 37.06 -36.97 12.43
CA ALA A 519 37.20 -35.76 13.25
C ALA A 519 35.84 -35.29 13.74
N LEU A 520 35.71 -35.05 15.05
CA LEU A 520 34.52 -34.42 15.63
C LEU A 520 34.80 -32.93 15.81
N LEU A 521 33.97 -32.07 15.21
CA LEU A 521 34.08 -30.62 15.38
C LEU A 521 33.67 -30.21 16.80
N ARG A 522 34.47 -29.34 17.43
CA ARG A 522 34.19 -28.79 18.75
C ARG A 522 33.10 -27.76 18.74
N ASP A 523 33.08 -26.86 17.75
CA ASP A 523 32.11 -25.79 17.63
C ASP A 523 30.80 -26.30 17.02
N PRO A 524 29.72 -26.44 17.79
CA PRO A 524 28.46 -26.97 17.27
C PRO A 524 27.79 -25.97 16.34
N PHE A 525 27.17 -26.46 15.26
CA PHE A 525 26.18 -25.69 14.56
C PHE A 525 24.85 -25.82 15.32
N THR A 526 24.59 -24.87 16.23
CA THR A 526 23.48 -24.93 17.18
C THR A 526 22.11 -24.87 16.49
N ASP A 527 21.06 -25.28 17.20
CA ASP A 527 19.69 -25.15 16.71
C ASP A 527 19.29 -23.66 16.57
N GLU A 528 19.86 -22.78 17.41
CA GLU A 528 19.69 -21.34 17.30
C GLU A 528 20.27 -20.80 15.96
N ASN A 529 21.50 -21.17 15.62
CA ASN A 529 22.13 -20.77 14.36
C ASN A 529 21.37 -21.33 13.15
N ARG A 530 20.90 -22.57 13.24
CA ARG A 530 20.06 -23.18 12.21
C ARG A 530 18.75 -22.42 12.04
N THR A 531 18.09 -22.05 13.13
CA THR A 531 16.84 -21.27 13.08
C THR A 531 17.06 -19.89 12.47
N LYS A 532 18.15 -19.20 12.82
CA LYS A 532 18.51 -17.92 12.20
C LYS A 532 18.72 -18.06 10.69
N TRP A 533 19.44 -19.08 10.26
CA TRP A 533 19.69 -19.37 8.85
C TRP A 533 18.39 -19.70 8.10
N LEU A 534 17.53 -20.58 8.65
CA LEU A 534 16.23 -20.93 8.07
C LEU A 534 15.32 -19.71 7.97
N THR A 535 15.35 -18.83 8.97
CA THR A 535 14.58 -17.58 8.97
C THR A 535 15.03 -16.69 7.81
N ALA A 536 16.33 -16.48 7.65
CA ALA A 536 16.86 -15.68 6.53
C ALA A 536 16.51 -16.30 5.16
N LEU A 537 16.64 -17.62 5.02
CA LEU A 537 16.29 -18.35 3.80
C LEU A 537 14.78 -18.21 3.48
N THR A 538 13.91 -18.39 4.48
CA THR A 538 12.46 -18.25 4.30
C THR A 538 12.08 -16.84 3.90
N LYS A 539 12.67 -15.82 4.51
CA LYS A 539 12.49 -14.43 4.13
C LYS A 539 12.96 -14.17 2.70
N GLN A 540 14.10 -14.76 2.29
CA GLN A 540 14.60 -14.68 0.92
C GLN A 540 13.61 -15.26 -0.09
N GLU A 541 13.07 -16.44 0.16
CA GLU A 541 12.09 -17.11 -0.71
C GLU A 541 10.80 -16.29 -0.83
N MET A 542 10.30 -15.76 0.29
CA MET A 542 9.11 -14.91 0.30
C MET A 542 9.34 -13.56 -0.41
N ALA A 543 10.49 -12.93 -0.19
CA ALA A 543 10.87 -11.71 -0.91
C ALA A 543 10.97 -11.95 -2.41
N SER A 544 11.50 -13.10 -2.83
CA SER A 544 11.56 -13.50 -4.24
C SER A 544 10.16 -13.68 -4.84
N ALA A 545 9.25 -14.31 -4.12
CA ALA A 545 7.85 -14.47 -4.54
C ALA A 545 7.12 -13.13 -4.67
N SER A 546 7.50 -12.14 -3.86
CA SER A 546 6.95 -10.77 -3.88
C SER A 546 7.66 -9.83 -4.86
N GLY A 547 8.68 -10.31 -5.60
CA GLY A 547 9.44 -9.53 -6.59
C GLY A 547 10.36 -8.44 -6.00
N GLN A 548 10.73 -8.54 -4.71
CA GLN A 548 11.57 -7.57 -4.00
C GLN A 548 13.06 -7.95 -4.09
N THR A 549 13.69 -7.61 -5.21
CA THR A 549 15.08 -8.00 -5.52
C THR A 549 16.12 -7.55 -4.48
N GLY A 550 15.99 -6.34 -3.94
CA GLY A 550 16.88 -5.82 -2.89
C GLY A 550 16.81 -6.65 -1.62
N SER A 551 15.60 -6.96 -1.15
CA SER A 551 15.38 -7.84 0.02
C SER A 551 15.90 -9.26 -0.22
N VAL A 552 15.74 -9.80 -1.43
CA VAL A 552 16.30 -11.11 -1.80
C VAL A 552 17.82 -11.13 -1.61
N ASN A 553 18.52 -10.10 -2.09
CA ASN A 553 19.97 -10.01 -1.96
C ASN A 553 20.41 -9.85 -0.51
N GLN A 554 19.71 -9.02 0.28
CA GLN A 554 19.96 -8.86 1.70
C GLN A 554 19.87 -10.18 2.46
N TYR A 555 18.74 -10.90 2.34
CA TYR A 555 18.54 -12.16 3.06
C TYR A 555 19.42 -13.29 2.56
N ARG A 556 19.78 -13.28 1.26
CA ARG A 556 20.80 -14.19 0.72
C ARG A 556 22.15 -13.95 1.38
N THR A 557 22.55 -12.69 1.53
CA THR A 557 23.81 -12.32 2.18
C THR A 557 23.76 -12.69 3.68
N GLU A 558 22.65 -12.47 4.35
CA GLU A 558 22.47 -12.84 5.77
C GLU A 558 22.60 -14.35 5.97
N ALA A 559 21.92 -15.17 5.16
CA ALA A 559 22.03 -16.63 5.20
C ALA A 559 23.46 -17.10 4.90
N ALA A 560 24.10 -16.53 3.87
CA ALA A 560 25.48 -16.85 3.53
C ALA A 560 26.44 -16.45 4.65
N THR A 561 26.26 -15.31 5.31
CA THR A 561 27.08 -14.85 6.43
C THR A 561 26.98 -15.79 7.62
N ILE A 562 25.79 -16.26 7.98
CA ILE A 562 25.62 -17.23 9.09
C ILE A 562 26.39 -18.52 8.80
N MET A 563 26.30 -19.02 7.57
CA MET A 563 27.01 -20.24 7.15
C MET A 563 28.53 -20.03 7.13
N THR A 564 29.01 -18.98 6.48
CA THR A 564 30.44 -18.72 6.31
C THR A 564 31.15 -18.36 7.63
N SER A 565 30.46 -17.62 8.50
CA SER A 565 30.99 -17.29 9.83
C SER A 565 31.20 -18.55 10.67
N TRP A 566 30.21 -19.46 10.68
CA TRP A 566 30.35 -20.74 11.38
C TRP A 566 31.45 -21.60 10.75
N VAL A 567 31.47 -21.76 9.42
CA VAL A 567 32.53 -22.55 8.73
C VAL A 567 33.92 -21.98 9.03
N SER A 568 34.06 -20.66 9.09
CA SER A 568 35.34 -20.01 9.42
C SER A 568 35.75 -20.25 10.87
N SER A 569 34.82 -20.21 11.82
CA SER A 569 35.14 -20.47 13.24
C SER A 569 35.64 -21.88 13.47
N VAL A 570 35.08 -22.88 12.80
CA VAL A 570 35.47 -24.29 12.95
C VAL A 570 36.79 -24.67 12.26
N VAL A 571 37.23 -23.92 11.26
CA VAL A 571 38.48 -24.20 10.55
C VAL A 571 39.66 -23.38 11.08
N SER A 572 39.41 -22.22 11.70
CA SER A 572 40.47 -21.38 12.30
C SER A 572 40.79 -21.71 13.76
N GLY A 573 40.05 -22.55 14.45
CA GLY A 573 40.27 -23.04 15.80
C GLY A 573 40.99 -24.37 15.80
#